data_58e81eecaae4ee5470dae7113b3ba60e
#
_entry.id   58e81eecaae4ee5470dae7113b3ba60e
#
_cell.length_a   1.000
_cell.length_b   1.000
_cell.length_c   1.000
_cell.angle_alpha   90.00
_cell.angle_beta   90.00
_cell.angle_gamma   90.00
#
_symmetry.space_group_name_H-M   'P 1'
#
loop_
_entity.id
_entity.type
_entity.pdbx_description
1 polymer ?
#
loop_
_entity_poly.entity_id
_entity_poly.type
_entity_poly.pdbx_seq_one_letter_code
_entity_poly.pdbx_strand_id
1 'polypeptide(L)'
;LLYCARPRLLLLDILVYQQKINNAGGPEMNMLHGAKKPLELDKDAIWAQLQDEARSAVGDEPLLGALIHAGLLHHHSLEAALAYRFSLKLASGEMSEQLLRELADQAYREDPSLGDAARADLLAVYDRDPATHRLLQPVLFFKGFQALQAYRMGHWLWRQGRRDMAYFVQMRCSECFGVDIHPAAQIGTGVMIDHAHSIVIGETATVGNDVSMLHSVTLGGTGKEDGDRHPKIGDGVMIGAGAKVLGNIHIGERSRIAAGSVVLREVPPCKTVAGVPARVIGDAGCDEPSHSMNQLLGNGDYM
;
A
#
# COMPACT_ATOMS: atom_id res chain seq x y z
N LEU A 1 -15.91 50.33 7.53
CA LEU A 1 -15.10 50.75 8.69
C LEU A 1 -14.74 49.53 9.53
N LEU A 2 -13.39 49.26 9.65
CA LEU A 2 -12.70 48.46 10.69
C LEU A 2 -12.94 46.95 10.66
N TYR A 3 -11.95 46.12 10.20
CA TYR A 3 -10.95 45.53 11.06
C TYR A 3 -9.79 45.00 10.21
N CYS A 4 -8.67 45.69 10.24
CA CYS A 4 -7.39 45.22 9.79
C CYS A 4 -6.52 45.06 11.06
N ALA A 5 -6.30 43.83 11.55
CA ALA A 5 -5.43 43.57 12.69
C ALA A 5 -4.57 42.35 12.43
N ARG A 6 -3.36 42.60 11.99
CA ARG A 6 -2.01 42.05 12.18
C ARG A 6 -1.81 40.56 12.47
N PRO A 7 -1.12 39.85 11.56
CA PRO A 7 -0.47 38.54 11.84
C PRO A 7 1.02 38.75 12.14
N ARG A 8 1.40 39.45 13.20
CA ARG A 8 2.82 39.60 13.58
C ARG A 8 3.22 38.90 14.88
N LEU A 9 2.26 38.36 15.64
CA LEU A 9 2.55 37.66 16.90
C LEU A 9 2.84 36.17 16.72
N LEU A 10 2.33 35.49 15.68
CA LEU A 10 2.55 34.06 15.50
C LEU A 10 3.98 33.67 15.06
N LEU A 11 4.68 34.55 14.37
CA LEU A 11 6.05 34.26 13.90
C LEU A 11 7.10 34.37 15.01
N LEU A 12 6.90 35.25 15.97
CA LEU A 12 7.81 35.40 17.11
C LEU A 12 7.69 34.21 18.08
N ASP A 13 6.51 33.70 18.30
CA ASP A 13 6.30 32.53 19.17
C ASP A 13 6.90 31.25 18.58
N ILE A 14 6.85 31.08 17.26
CA ILE A 14 7.47 29.95 16.56
C ILE A 14 9.00 30.05 16.64
N LEU A 15 9.59 31.23 16.47
CA LEU A 15 11.04 31.43 16.57
C LEU A 15 11.57 31.25 17.99
N VAL A 16 10.81 31.69 19.00
CA VAL A 16 11.17 31.51 20.42
C VAL A 16 11.04 30.02 20.82
N TYR A 17 10.06 29.29 20.26
CA TYR A 17 9.92 27.85 20.50
C TYR A 17 11.04 27.06 19.85
N GLN A 18 11.45 27.44 18.62
CA GLN A 18 12.57 26.82 17.91
C GLN A 18 13.92 27.06 18.62
N GLN A 19 14.11 28.26 19.19
CA GLN A 19 15.32 28.60 19.94
C GLN A 19 15.39 27.88 21.30
N LYS A 20 14.25 27.59 21.94
CA LYS A 20 14.19 26.77 23.16
C LYS A 20 14.51 25.30 22.92
N ILE A 21 14.14 24.76 21.76
CA ILE A 21 14.49 23.38 21.37
C ILE A 21 16.00 23.25 21.11
N ASN A 22 16.62 24.25 20.49
CA ASN A 22 18.05 24.22 20.18
C ASN A 22 18.97 24.46 21.41
N ASN A 23 18.46 25.05 22.49
CA ASN A 23 19.22 25.34 23.70
C ASN A 23 18.99 24.33 24.85
N ALA A 24 18.02 23.44 24.73
CA ALA A 24 17.90 22.29 25.60
C ALA A 24 18.78 21.18 24.99
N GLY A 25 19.99 21.02 25.51
CA GLY A 25 20.86 19.88 25.22
C GLY A 25 20.12 18.59 25.54
N GLY A 26 19.24 18.15 24.63
CA GLY A 26 18.63 16.85 24.67
C GLY A 26 19.69 15.80 24.35
N PRO A 27 19.56 14.58 24.88
CA PRO A 27 20.48 13.50 24.55
C PRO A 27 20.52 13.34 23.03
N GLU A 28 21.71 13.22 22.48
CA GLU A 28 21.91 12.85 21.07
C GLU A 28 21.03 11.66 20.77
N MET A 29 19.96 11.92 20.02
CA MET A 29 19.12 10.88 19.49
C MET A 29 19.93 10.21 18.38
N ASN A 30 20.75 9.24 18.77
CA ASN A 30 21.40 8.30 17.88
C ASN A 30 20.26 7.61 17.10
N MET A 31 19.88 8.17 15.96
CA MET A 31 19.03 7.51 14.99
C MET A 31 19.84 6.37 14.37
N LEU A 32 19.97 5.29 15.13
CA LEU A 32 20.22 3.99 14.55
C LEU A 32 18.96 3.66 13.71
N HIS A 33 19.00 4.03 12.44
CA HIS A 33 18.18 3.39 11.42
C HIS A 33 18.68 1.95 11.28
N GLY A 34 18.48 1.15 12.31
CA GLY A 34 18.54 -0.29 12.19
C GLY A 34 17.37 -0.70 11.31
N ALA A 35 17.64 -1.18 10.11
CA ALA A 35 16.64 -1.87 9.32
C ALA A 35 15.94 -2.89 10.24
N LYS A 36 14.62 -2.85 10.32
CA LYS A 36 13.85 -3.86 11.05
C LYS A 36 14.28 -5.23 10.53
N LYS A 37 14.58 -6.15 11.42
CA LYS A 37 14.83 -7.52 11.01
C LYS A 37 13.51 -8.08 10.43
N PRO A 38 13.53 -8.69 9.24
CA PRO A 38 12.32 -9.28 8.66
C PRO A 38 11.63 -10.20 9.68
N LEU A 39 10.32 -10.05 9.78
CA LEU A 39 9.51 -10.82 10.71
C LEU A 39 9.14 -12.16 10.06
N GLU A 40 9.87 -13.22 10.38
CA GLU A 40 9.56 -14.58 9.94
C GLU A 40 8.57 -15.20 10.93
N LEU A 41 7.28 -15.10 10.64
CA LEU A 41 6.20 -15.71 11.41
C LEU A 41 5.44 -16.72 10.56
N ASP A 42 5.10 -17.86 11.16
CA ASP A 42 4.13 -18.77 10.58
C ASP A 42 2.69 -18.19 10.67
N LYS A 43 1.73 -18.86 10.04
CA LYS A 43 0.34 -18.39 9.96
C LYS A 43 -0.30 -18.19 11.34
N ASP A 44 -0.03 -19.11 12.26
CA ASP A 44 -0.62 -19.10 13.60
C ASP A 44 0.02 -18.02 14.45
N ALA A 45 1.33 -17.80 14.31
CA ALA A 45 2.06 -16.75 15.02
C ALA A 45 1.62 -15.34 14.58
N ILE A 46 1.37 -15.10 13.27
CA ILE A 46 0.83 -13.82 12.79
C ILE A 46 -0.52 -13.53 13.43
N TRP A 47 -1.41 -14.52 13.45
CA TRP A 47 -2.75 -14.34 14.03
C TRP A 47 -2.68 -14.13 15.54
N ALA A 48 -1.87 -14.91 16.25
CA ALA A 48 -1.66 -14.75 17.70
C ALA A 48 -1.13 -13.36 18.04
N GLN A 49 -0.14 -12.86 17.29
CA GLN A 49 0.40 -11.51 17.50
C GLN A 49 -0.68 -10.44 17.25
N LEU A 50 -1.48 -10.55 16.20
CA LEU A 50 -2.58 -9.61 15.93
C LEU A 50 -3.59 -9.58 17.09
N GLN A 51 -3.91 -10.73 17.66
CA GLN A 51 -4.81 -10.85 18.82
C GLN A 51 -4.23 -10.18 20.06
N ASP A 52 -2.93 -10.35 20.33
CA ASP A 52 -2.26 -9.74 21.48
C ASP A 52 -2.14 -8.23 21.33
N GLU A 53 -1.76 -7.76 20.15
CA GLU A 53 -1.73 -6.32 19.81
C GLU A 53 -3.11 -5.68 19.93
N ALA A 54 -4.17 -6.40 19.52
CA ALA A 54 -5.55 -5.93 19.61
C ALA A 54 -6.00 -5.79 21.08
N ARG A 55 -5.68 -6.77 21.94
CA ARG A 55 -5.98 -6.71 23.38
C ARG A 55 -5.25 -5.55 24.06
N SER A 56 -3.97 -5.34 23.75
CA SER A 56 -3.21 -4.19 24.24
C SER A 56 -3.84 -2.88 23.82
N ALA A 57 -4.19 -2.74 22.53
CA ALA A 57 -4.78 -1.51 22.00
C ALA A 57 -6.12 -1.14 22.63
N VAL A 58 -6.95 -2.13 23.01
CA VAL A 58 -8.20 -1.88 23.77
C VAL A 58 -7.89 -1.37 25.17
N GLY A 59 -6.81 -1.88 25.80
CA GLY A 59 -6.37 -1.40 27.12
C GLY A 59 -5.84 0.04 27.07
N ASP A 60 -5.09 0.37 26.03
CA ASP A 60 -4.49 1.71 25.86
C ASP A 60 -5.52 2.77 25.44
N GLU A 61 -6.50 2.41 24.60
CA GLU A 61 -7.54 3.32 24.07
C GLU A 61 -8.92 2.62 24.07
N PRO A 62 -9.65 2.67 25.19
CA PRO A 62 -10.96 2.01 25.33
C PRO A 62 -12.02 2.50 24.34
N LEU A 63 -11.91 3.73 23.80
CA LEU A 63 -12.86 4.25 22.81
C LEU A 63 -12.80 3.47 21.49
N LEU A 64 -11.67 2.83 21.17
CA LEU A 64 -11.53 1.93 20.03
C LEU A 64 -12.03 0.51 20.31
N GLY A 65 -12.43 0.21 21.55
CA GLY A 65 -12.81 -1.14 21.96
C GLY A 65 -13.84 -1.79 21.05
N ALA A 66 -14.93 -1.10 20.74
CA ALA A 66 -15.97 -1.64 19.84
C ALA A 66 -15.44 -1.97 18.44
N LEU A 67 -14.61 -1.09 17.87
CA LEU A 67 -13.99 -1.29 16.55
C LEU A 67 -13.04 -2.48 16.54
N ILE A 68 -12.20 -2.59 17.58
CA ILE A 68 -11.18 -3.64 17.67
C ILE A 68 -11.83 -5.01 17.96
N HIS A 69 -12.82 -5.05 18.86
CA HIS A 69 -13.57 -6.27 19.13
C HIS A 69 -14.28 -6.77 17.87
N ALA A 70 -15.06 -5.92 17.21
CA ALA A 70 -15.78 -6.30 16.00
C ALA A 70 -14.83 -6.62 14.83
N GLY A 71 -13.74 -5.88 14.70
CA GLY A 71 -12.82 -6.02 13.57
C GLY A 71 -11.80 -7.16 13.69
N LEU A 72 -11.49 -7.60 14.92
CA LEU A 72 -10.44 -8.60 15.17
C LEU A 72 -10.78 -9.61 16.27
N LEU A 73 -11.07 -9.16 17.50
CA LEU A 73 -11.12 -10.05 18.66
C LEU A 73 -12.27 -11.07 18.62
N HIS A 74 -13.36 -10.79 17.91
CA HIS A 74 -14.48 -11.70 17.71
C HIS A 74 -14.24 -12.76 16.62
N HIS A 75 -13.12 -12.68 15.91
CA HIS A 75 -12.81 -13.61 14.83
C HIS A 75 -11.81 -14.68 15.28
N HIS A 76 -11.82 -15.81 14.59
CA HIS A 76 -10.97 -16.97 14.88
C HIS A 76 -9.76 -17.08 13.92
N SER A 77 -9.70 -16.26 12.89
CA SER A 77 -8.60 -16.23 11.92
C SER A 77 -8.47 -14.86 11.25
N LEU A 78 -7.32 -14.62 10.62
CA LEU A 78 -7.08 -13.43 9.82
C LEU A 78 -8.08 -13.30 8.68
N GLU A 79 -8.38 -14.40 7.99
CA GLU A 79 -9.33 -14.45 6.88
C GLU A 79 -10.73 -14.00 7.33
N ALA A 80 -11.19 -14.50 8.48
CA ALA A 80 -12.49 -14.11 9.03
C ALA A 80 -12.53 -12.63 9.40
N ALA A 81 -11.44 -12.08 9.96
CA ALA A 81 -11.32 -10.67 10.26
C ALA A 81 -11.29 -9.81 8.98
N LEU A 82 -10.53 -10.24 7.97
CA LEU A 82 -10.47 -9.54 6.68
C LEU A 82 -11.80 -9.59 5.94
N ALA A 83 -12.51 -10.71 5.97
CA ALA A 83 -13.86 -10.83 5.39
C ALA A 83 -14.84 -9.85 6.05
N TYR A 84 -14.79 -9.70 7.37
CA TYR A 84 -15.58 -8.70 8.09
C TYR A 84 -15.17 -7.27 7.69
N ARG A 85 -13.87 -6.96 7.65
CA ARG A 85 -13.39 -5.62 7.26
C ARG A 85 -13.77 -5.28 5.83
N PHE A 86 -13.67 -6.24 4.91
CA PHE A 86 -14.08 -6.11 3.51
C PHE A 86 -15.58 -5.79 3.42
N SER A 87 -16.44 -6.59 4.07
CA SER A 87 -17.89 -6.41 4.01
C SER A 87 -18.31 -5.06 4.58
N LEU A 88 -17.80 -4.70 5.76
CA LEU A 88 -18.11 -3.43 6.42
C LEU A 88 -17.70 -2.21 5.58
N LYS A 89 -16.53 -2.26 4.93
CA LYS A 89 -16.00 -1.13 4.16
C LYS A 89 -16.67 -0.97 2.80
N LEU A 90 -17.00 -2.08 2.13
CA LEU A 90 -17.55 -2.03 0.78
C LEU A 90 -19.09 -2.07 0.73
N ALA A 91 -19.76 -2.30 1.85
CA ALA A 91 -21.22 -2.21 1.91
C ALA A 91 -21.73 -0.83 1.48
N SER A 92 -22.91 -0.83 0.89
CA SER A 92 -23.59 0.38 0.42
C SER A 92 -25.12 0.21 0.51
N GLY A 93 -25.86 1.22 0.10
CA GLY A 93 -27.32 1.07 -0.05
C GLY A 93 -27.76 0.04 -1.09
N GLU A 94 -26.84 -0.32 -2.00
CA GLU A 94 -27.11 -1.29 -3.09
C GLU A 94 -26.71 -2.73 -2.73
N MET A 95 -25.73 -2.90 -1.83
CA MET A 95 -25.20 -4.20 -1.45
C MET A 95 -24.96 -4.26 0.07
N SER A 96 -25.66 -5.18 0.74
CA SER A 96 -25.57 -5.32 2.19
C SER A 96 -24.25 -5.89 2.67
N GLU A 97 -23.86 -5.55 3.90
CA GLU A 97 -22.69 -6.10 4.58
C GLU A 97 -22.75 -7.64 4.64
N GLN A 98 -23.93 -8.20 4.93
CA GLN A 98 -24.10 -9.65 5.04
C GLN A 98 -23.75 -10.38 3.73
N LEU A 99 -24.27 -9.90 2.58
CA LEU A 99 -23.98 -10.52 1.28
C LEU A 99 -22.49 -10.45 0.92
N LEU A 100 -21.84 -9.32 1.20
CA LEU A 100 -20.40 -9.16 0.98
C LEU A 100 -19.59 -10.04 1.94
N ARG A 101 -20.07 -10.25 3.16
CA ARG A 101 -19.43 -11.14 4.12
C ARG A 101 -19.49 -12.59 3.65
N GLU A 102 -20.66 -13.06 3.25
CA GLU A 102 -20.85 -14.41 2.71
C GLU A 102 -19.96 -14.65 1.47
N LEU A 103 -19.85 -13.63 0.60
CA LEU A 103 -18.99 -13.67 -0.57
C LEU A 103 -17.50 -13.81 -0.20
N ALA A 104 -17.04 -13.03 0.75
CA ALA A 104 -15.63 -13.07 1.19
C ALA A 104 -15.32 -14.39 1.90
N ASP A 105 -16.22 -14.88 2.76
CA ASP A 105 -16.07 -16.17 3.44
C ASP A 105 -16.06 -17.33 2.41
N GLN A 106 -16.83 -17.23 1.33
CA GLN A 106 -16.78 -18.19 0.22
C GLN A 106 -15.41 -18.15 -0.47
N ALA A 107 -14.91 -16.95 -0.81
CA ALA A 107 -13.65 -16.79 -1.51
C ALA A 107 -12.48 -17.40 -0.70
N TYR A 108 -12.37 -17.12 0.59
CA TYR A 108 -11.32 -17.68 1.44
C TYR A 108 -11.43 -19.21 1.62
N ARG A 109 -12.62 -19.77 1.59
CA ARG A 109 -12.80 -21.24 1.63
C ARG A 109 -12.41 -21.91 0.31
N GLU A 110 -12.74 -21.31 -0.82
CA GLU A 110 -12.48 -21.89 -2.14
C GLU A 110 -11.05 -21.64 -2.64
N ASP A 111 -10.42 -20.56 -2.20
CA ASP A 111 -9.04 -20.22 -2.56
C ASP A 111 -8.22 -19.80 -1.31
N PRO A 112 -7.65 -20.76 -0.58
CA PRO A 112 -6.82 -20.48 0.60
C PRO A 112 -5.57 -19.62 0.30
N SER A 113 -5.11 -19.55 -0.97
CA SER A 113 -3.98 -18.73 -1.35
C SER A 113 -4.22 -17.22 -1.13
N LEU A 114 -5.50 -16.80 -1.09
CA LEU A 114 -5.86 -15.43 -0.72
C LEU A 114 -5.42 -15.07 0.70
N GLY A 115 -5.55 -16.01 1.64
CA GLY A 115 -5.07 -15.84 3.01
C GLY A 115 -3.54 -15.79 3.10
N ASP A 116 -2.86 -16.60 2.31
CA ASP A 116 -1.39 -16.57 2.23
C ASP A 116 -0.87 -15.27 1.64
N ALA A 117 -1.49 -14.79 0.56
CA ALA A 117 -1.18 -13.50 -0.02
C ALA A 117 -1.43 -12.34 0.96
N ALA A 118 -2.53 -12.39 1.72
CA ALA A 118 -2.81 -11.37 2.72
C ALA A 118 -1.75 -11.29 3.82
N ARG A 119 -1.21 -12.44 4.26
CA ARG A 119 -0.12 -12.49 5.24
C ARG A 119 1.17 -11.93 4.67
N ALA A 120 1.53 -12.30 3.44
CA ALA A 120 2.71 -11.78 2.78
C ALA A 120 2.64 -10.26 2.60
N ASP A 121 1.48 -9.74 2.17
CA ASP A 121 1.26 -8.29 2.04
C ASP A 121 1.30 -7.57 3.39
N LEU A 122 0.77 -8.20 4.45
CA LEU A 122 0.78 -7.66 5.80
C LEU A 122 2.22 -7.52 6.35
N LEU A 123 3.02 -8.56 6.17
CA LEU A 123 4.44 -8.55 6.54
C LEU A 123 5.22 -7.54 5.71
N ALA A 124 4.94 -7.41 4.41
CA ALA A 124 5.57 -6.40 3.55
C ALA A 124 5.35 -4.98 4.07
N VAL A 125 4.13 -4.64 4.51
CA VAL A 125 3.84 -3.33 5.12
C VAL A 125 4.58 -3.16 6.44
N TYR A 126 4.54 -4.18 7.30
CA TYR A 126 5.20 -4.14 8.60
C TYR A 126 6.72 -3.92 8.49
N ASP A 127 7.37 -4.63 7.56
CA ASP A 127 8.82 -4.60 7.41
C ASP A 127 9.32 -3.33 6.72
N ARG A 128 8.56 -2.82 5.73
CA ARG A 128 9.03 -1.76 4.83
C ARG A 128 8.57 -0.35 5.22
N ASP A 129 7.47 -0.22 5.94
CA ASP A 129 7.01 1.08 6.43
C ASP A 129 7.62 1.39 7.81
N PRO A 130 8.49 2.41 7.91
CA PRO A 130 9.11 2.78 9.18
C PRO A 130 8.10 3.32 10.21
N ALA A 131 6.92 3.75 9.78
CA ALA A 131 5.85 4.22 10.67
C ALA A 131 4.99 3.07 11.22
N THR A 132 5.13 1.86 10.68
CA THR A 132 4.37 0.69 11.11
C THR A 132 5.10 -0.05 12.22
N HIS A 133 4.51 -0.11 13.39
CA HIS A 133 5.11 -0.75 14.59
C HIS A 133 4.34 -1.98 15.06
N ARG A 134 3.13 -2.21 14.53
CA ARG A 134 2.23 -3.31 14.88
C ARG A 134 1.55 -3.85 13.63
N LEU A 135 1.35 -5.17 13.57
CA LEU A 135 0.57 -5.83 12.51
C LEU A 135 -0.90 -5.36 12.47
N LEU A 136 -1.42 -4.95 13.62
CA LEU A 136 -2.75 -4.39 13.78
C LEU A 136 -3.00 -3.15 12.89
N GLN A 137 -1.97 -2.31 12.67
CA GLN A 137 -2.12 -1.02 11.98
C GLN A 137 -2.57 -1.16 10.53
N PRO A 138 -1.93 -1.99 9.67
CA PRO A 138 -2.39 -2.21 8.31
C PRO A 138 -3.81 -2.78 8.25
N VAL A 139 -4.14 -3.73 9.11
CA VAL A 139 -5.45 -4.41 9.09
C VAL A 139 -6.58 -3.43 9.40
N LEU A 140 -6.41 -2.54 10.38
CA LEU A 140 -7.47 -1.64 10.82
C LEU A 140 -7.47 -0.28 10.14
N PHE A 141 -6.30 0.27 9.81
CA PHE A 141 -6.17 1.69 9.50
C PHE A 141 -5.57 2.00 8.13
N PHE A 142 -4.77 1.10 7.52
CA PHE A 142 -4.08 1.42 6.29
C PHE A 142 -4.89 0.99 5.06
N LYS A 143 -5.40 1.98 4.38
CA LYS A 143 -6.31 1.75 3.25
C LYS A 143 -5.63 1.05 2.05
N GLY A 144 -4.30 1.18 1.89
CA GLY A 144 -3.57 0.49 0.83
C GLY A 144 -3.60 -1.02 0.99
N PHE A 145 -3.36 -1.52 2.20
CA PHE A 145 -3.50 -2.92 2.53
C PHE A 145 -4.95 -3.40 2.34
N GLN A 146 -5.93 -2.65 2.88
CA GLN A 146 -7.35 -3.02 2.77
C GLN A 146 -7.83 -3.05 1.30
N ALA A 147 -7.41 -2.08 0.49
CA ALA A 147 -7.74 -2.02 -0.93
C ALA A 147 -7.13 -3.18 -1.72
N LEU A 148 -5.89 -3.55 -1.42
CA LEU A 148 -5.22 -4.69 -2.06
C LEU A 148 -5.94 -6.00 -1.74
N GLN A 149 -6.37 -6.20 -0.48
CA GLN A 149 -7.16 -7.38 -0.12
C GLN A 149 -8.52 -7.38 -0.81
N ALA A 150 -9.18 -6.24 -0.92
CA ALA A 150 -10.44 -6.12 -1.68
C ALA A 150 -10.25 -6.41 -3.18
N TYR A 151 -9.15 -5.92 -3.78
CA TYR A 151 -8.78 -6.28 -5.15
C TYR A 151 -8.62 -7.80 -5.29
N ARG A 152 -7.95 -8.51 -4.36
CA ARG A 152 -7.78 -9.97 -4.42
C ARG A 152 -9.13 -10.71 -4.46
N MET A 153 -10.13 -10.22 -3.72
CA MET A 153 -11.52 -10.72 -3.82
C MET A 153 -12.11 -10.45 -5.20
N GLY A 154 -11.94 -9.25 -5.74
CA GLY A 154 -12.38 -8.89 -7.09
C GLY A 154 -11.72 -9.75 -8.17
N HIS A 155 -10.42 -10.03 -8.03
CA HIS A 155 -9.67 -10.90 -8.94
C HIS A 155 -10.15 -12.36 -8.87
N TRP A 156 -10.42 -12.89 -7.68
CA TRP A 156 -11.00 -14.21 -7.52
C TRP A 156 -12.36 -14.30 -8.23
N LEU A 157 -13.25 -13.32 -8.04
CA LEU A 157 -14.53 -13.24 -8.74
C LEU A 157 -14.37 -13.20 -10.27
N TRP A 158 -13.40 -12.43 -10.76
CA TRP A 158 -13.08 -12.34 -12.18
C TRP A 158 -12.70 -13.70 -12.76
N ARG A 159 -11.87 -14.44 -12.06
CA ARG A 159 -11.45 -15.81 -12.44
C ARG A 159 -12.60 -16.80 -12.42
N GLN A 160 -13.63 -16.60 -11.58
CA GLN A 160 -14.87 -17.38 -11.55
C GLN A 160 -15.88 -16.97 -12.63
N GLY A 161 -15.55 -16.00 -13.50
CA GLY A 161 -16.45 -15.47 -14.52
C GLY A 161 -17.54 -14.53 -13.98
N ARG A 162 -17.53 -14.20 -12.68
CA ARG A 162 -18.49 -13.30 -12.02
C ARG A 162 -18.08 -11.83 -12.21
N ARG A 163 -18.01 -11.41 -13.49
CA ARG A 163 -17.39 -10.14 -13.89
C ARG A 163 -18.09 -8.91 -13.34
N ASP A 164 -19.42 -8.88 -13.37
CA ASP A 164 -20.18 -7.71 -12.88
C ASP A 164 -19.97 -7.52 -11.38
N MET A 165 -19.90 -8.62 -10.62
CA MET A 165 -19.59 -8.55 -9.19
C MET A 165 -18.14 -8.12 -8.95
N ALA A 166 -17.20 -8.51 -9.79
CA ALA A 166 -15.81 -8.04 -9.73
C ALA A 166 -15.72 -6.52 -10.02
N TYR A 167 -16.46 -6.02 -11.00
CA TYR A 167 -16.57 -4.58 -11.25
C TYR A 167 -17.22 -3.81 -10.10
N PHE A 168 -18.25 -4.39 -9.45
CA PHE A 168 -18.83 -3.79 -8.25
C PHE A 168 -17.77 -3.62 -7.15
N VAL A 169 -16.95 -4.64 -6.89
CA VAL A 169 -15.86 -4.56 -5.90
C VAL A 169 -14.85 -3.49 -6.30
N GLN A 170 -14.44 -3.43 -7.58
CA GLN A 170 -13.54 -2.39 -8.09
C GLN A 170 -14.11 -0.99 -7.86
N MET A 171 -15.36 -0.75 -8.24
CA MET A 171 -16.05 0.52 -8.05
C MET A 171 -16.03 0.93 -6.57
N ARG A 172 -16.41 0.02 -5.67
CA ARG A 172 -16.43 0.29 -4.23
C ARG A 172 -15.03 0.56 -3.67
N CYS A 173 -13.99 -0.15 -4.15
CA CYS A 173 -12.59 0.14 -3.78
C CYS A 173 -12.18 1.56 -4.20
N SER A 174 -12.54 1.96 -5.41
CA SER A 174 -12.26 3.31 -5.92
C SER A 174 -12.93 4.37 -5.06
N GLU A 175 -14.20 4.20 -4.71
CA GLU A 175 -14.96 5.14 -3.87
C GLU A 175 -14.43 5.18 -2.42
N CYS A 176 -14.19 4.01 -1.79
CA CYS A 176 -13.85 3.94 -0.38
C CYS A 176 -12.37 4.23 -0.09
N PHE A 177 -11.48 3.84 -1.00
CA PHE A 177 -10.03 3.89 -0.78
C PHE A 177 -9.29 4.83 -1.73
N GLY A 178 -9.92 5.28 -2.83
CA GLY A 178 -9.23 6.01 -3.91
C GLY A 178 -8.22 5.13 -4.65
N VAL A 179 -8.51 3.83 -4.76
CA VAL A 179 -7.67 2.81 -5.38
C VAL A 179 -8.47 2.10 -6.45
N ASP A 180 -8.06 2.26 -7.69
CA ASP A 180 -8.71 1.68 -8.86
C ASP A 180 -7.80 0.63 -9.50
N ILE A 181 -8.03 -0.63 -9.15
CA ILE A 181 -7.31 -1.78 -9.71
C ILE A 181 -8.30 -2.63 -10.48
N HIS A 182 -8.07 -2.76 -11.78
CA HIS A 182 -8.93 -3.61 -12.61
C HIS A 182 -8.85 -5.07 -12.16
N PRO A 183 -9.98 -5.78 -11.99
CA PRO A 183 -9.98 -7.13 -11.44
C PRO A 183 -9.28 -8.18 -12.30
N ALA A 184 -9.06 -7.91 -13.60
CA ALA A 184 -8.28 -8.77 -14.47
C ALA A 184 -6.77 -8.60 -14.29
N ALA A 185 -6.28 -7.49 -13.73
CA ALA A 185 -4.86 -7.30 -13.45
C ALA A 185 -4.32 -8.47 -12.61
N GLN A 186 -3.03 -8.77 -12.76
CA GLN A 186 -2.37 -9.85 -12.01
C GLN A 186 -1.38 -9.23 -11.05
N ILE A 187 -1.56 -9.45 -9.75
CA ILE A 187 -0.68 -8.91 -8.71
C ILE A 187 -0.16 -10.07 -7.86
N GLY A 188 1.15 -10.18 -7.74
CA GLY A 188 1.87 -11.13 -6.91
C GLY A 188 1.62 -10.94 -5.41
N THR A 189 2.45 -11.51 -4.58
CA THR A 189 2.37 -11.47 -3.12
C THR A 189 3.48 -10.62 -2.51
N GLY A 190 3.35 -10.24 -1.24
CA GLY A 190 4.32 -9.37 -0.60
C GLY A 190 4.30 -7.94 -1.15
N VAL A 191 3.17 -7.49 -1.64
CA VAL A 191 3.02 -6.16 -2.24
C VAL A 191 2.62 -5.14 -1.19
N MET A 192 3.33 -4.01 -1.16
CA MET A 192 3.01 -2.85 -0.32
C MET A 192 2.51 -1.69 -1.19
N ILE A 193 1.36 -1.12 -0.81
CA ILE A 193 0.84 0.13 -1.38
C ILE A 193 0.74 1.16 -0.27
N ASP A 194 1.72 2.08 -0.25
CA ASP A 194 1.81 3.09 0.80
C ASP A 194 0.96 4.32 0.48
N HIS A 195 0.24 4.84 1.50
CA HIS A 195 -0.74 5.93 1.42
C HIS A 195 -1.91 5.69 0.45
N ALA A 196 -1.70 5.02 -0.66
CA ALA A 196 -2.66 4.48 -1.63
C ALA A 196 -3.66 5.48 -2.26
N HIS A 197 -3.46 6.78 -2.13
CA HIS A 197 -4.30 7.75 -2.85
C HIS A 197 -4.05 7.70 -4.35
N SER A 198 -5.13 7.69 -5.15
CA SER A 198 -5.07 7.81 -6.62
C SER A 198 -4.19 6.75 -7.31
N ILE A 199 -4.23 5.52 -6.81
CA ILE A 199 -3.63 4.36 -7.51
C ILE A 199 -4.55 3.96 -8.66
N VAL A 200 -3.98 3.74 -9.84
CA VAL A 200 -4.70 3.17 -10.99
C VAL A 200 -3.87 2.06 -11.60
N ILE A 201 -4.41 0.85 -11.66
CA ILE A 201 -3.77 -0.31 -12.30
C ILE A 201 -4.74 -0.90 -13.34
N GLY A 202 -4.33 -0.86 -14.60
CA GLY A 202 -5.17 -1.24 -15.73
C GLY A 202 -5.31 -2.75 -15.95
N GLU A 203 -6.25 -3.12 -16.79
CA GLU A 203 -6.75 -4.47 -17.03
C GLU A 203 -5.67 -5.53 -17.27
N THR A 204 -4.71 -5.26 -18.13
CA THR A 204 -3.68 -6.23 -18.54
C THR A 204 -2.34 -6.01 -17.84
N ALA A 205 -2.31 -5.16 -16.78
CA ALA A 205 -1.11 -4.95 -15.99
C ALA A 205 -0.74 -6.21 -15.21
N THR A 206 0.56 -6.45 -15.11
CA THR A 206 1.10 -7.45 -14.19
C THR A 206 2.05 -6.81 -13.20
N VAL A 207 1.98 -7.21 -11.95
CA VAL A 207 2.85 -6.77 -10.85
C VAL A 207 3.41 -8.02 -10.20
N GLY A 208 4.73 -8.13 -10.14
CA GLY A 208 5.44 -9.25 -9.55
C GLY A 208 5.29 -9.31 -8.02
N ASN A 209 6.08 -10.18 -7.41
CA ASN A 209 6.15 -10.32 -5.98
C ASN A 209 7.02 -9.23 -5.37
N ASP A 210 6.81 -8.96 -4.09
CA ASP A 210 7.64 -8.05 -3.30
C ASP A 210 7.79 -6.64 -3.89
N VAL A 211 6.76 -6.16 -4.59
CA VAL A 211 6.73 -4.81 -5.15
C VAL A 211 6.25 -3.82 -4.09
N SER A 212 6.91 -2.67 -4.03
CA SER A 212 6.46 -1.53 -3.22
C SER A 212 6.10 -0.35 -4.12
N MET A 213 4.92 0.24 -3.89
CA MET A 213 4.50 1.45 -4.60
C MET A 213 3.89 2.46 -3.64
N LEU A 214 4.15 3.74 -3.92
CA LEU A 214 3.58 4.84 -3.17
C LEU A 214 2.30 5.35 -3.85
N HIS A 215 1.69 6.38 -3.26
CA HIS A 215 0.47 7.00 -3.75
C HIS A 215 0.60 7.57 -5.18
N SER A 216 -0.52 7.75 -5.84
CA SER A 216 -0.65 8.38 -7.17
C SER A 216 0.13 7.66 -8.29
N VAL A 217 0.43 6.37 -8.12
CA VAL A 217 1.03 5.54 -9.17
C VAL A 217 -0.03 5.15 -10.18
N THR A 218 0.33 5.20 -11.47
CA THR A 218 -0.52 4.71 -12.56
C THR A 218 0.24 3.67 -13.39
N LEU A 219 -0.31 2.48 -13.52
CA LEU A 219 0.10 1.45 -14.47
C LEU A 219 -0.96 1.43 -15.58
N GLY A 220 -0.78 2.30 -16.60
CA GLY A 220 -1.79 2.64 -17.58
C GLY A 220 -1.45 2.17 -19.00
N GLY A 221 -2.46 2.12 -19.86
CA GLY A 221 -2.29 1.98 -21.31
C GLY A 221 -1.97 3.31 -21.97
N THR A 222 -1.62 3.26 -23.27
CA THR A 222 -1.42 4.47 -24.10
C THR A 222 -2.71 5.00 -24.73
N GLY A 223 -3.82 4.27 -24.58
CA GLY A 223 -5.13 4.61 -25.15
C GLY A 223 -5.27 4.34 -26.65
N LYS A 224 -4.30 3.72 -27.29
CA LYS A 224 -4.29 3.49 -28.75
C LYS A 224 -4.44 2.03 -29.17
N GLU A 225 -4.25 1.09 -28.25
CA GLU A 225 -4.17 -0.34 -28.52
C GLU A 225 -5.24 -1.11 -27.75
N ASP A 226 -5.82 -2.10 -28.40
CA ASP A 226 -6.65 -3.13 -27.79
C ASP A 226 -5.76 -4.30 -27.32
N GLY A 227 -6.28 -5.14 -26.42
CA GLY A 227 -5.58 -6.31 -25.92
C GLY A 227 -4.55 -5.99 -24.84
N ASP A 228 -3.34 -6.55 -24.95
CA ASP A 228 -2.29 -6.37 -23.94
C ASP A 228 -1.60 -5.01 -24.09
N ARG A 229 -1.94 -4.08 -23.21
CA ARG A 229 -1.60 -2.66 -23.31
C ARG A 229 -1.08 -2.00 -22.05
N HIS A 230 -0.90 -2.77 -20.97
CA HIS A 230 -0.49 -2.25 -19.67
C HIS A 230 0.89 -2.78 -19.24
N PRO A 231 1.57 -2.09 -18.33
CA PRO A 231 2.92 -2.45 -17.89
C PRO A 231 3.05 -3.81 -17.23
N LYS A 232 4.25 -4.39 -17.35
CA LYS A 232 4.69 -5.62 -16.69
C LYS A 232 5.80 -5.27 -15.69
N ILE A 233 5.44 -5.24 -14.42
CA ILE A 233 6.34 -4.89 -13.33
C ILE A 233 6.97 -6.16 -12.77
N GLY A 234 8.30 -6.24 -12.78
CA GLY A 234 9.07 -7.37 -12.23
C GLY A 234 9.07 -7.42 -10.71
N ASP A 235 9.60 -8.50 -10.15
CA ASP A 235 9.71 -8.71 -8.72
C ASP A 235 10.62 -7.67 -8.05
N GLY A 236 10.33 -7.30 -6.82
CA GLY A 236 11.16 -6.42 -6.02
C GLY A 236 11.29 -4.97 -6.52
N VAL A 237 10.45 -4.56 -7.45
CA VAL A 237 10.46 -3.19 -8.00
C VAL A 237 9.90 -2.21 -6.97
N MET A 238 10.58 -1.05 -6.87
CA MET A 238 10.08 0.10 -6.11
C MET A 238 9.56 1.18 -7.05
N ILE A 239 8.33 1.64 -6.80
CA ILE A 239 7.68 2.69 -7.60
C ILE A 239 7.40 3.91 -6.72
N GLY A 240 8.12 4.99 -6.97
CA GLY A 240 8.00 6.25 -6.23
C GLY A 240 6.66 6.96 -6.45
N ALA A 241 6.34 7.86 -5.51
CA ALA A 241 5.07 8.60 -5.51
C ALA A 241 4.84 9.36 -6.81
N GLY A 242 3.62 9.29 -7.34
CA GLY A 242 3.23 10.03 -8.54
C GLY A 242 3.78 9.48 -9.86
N ALA A 243 4.52 8.37 -9.85
CA ALA A 243 5.07 7.80 -11.08
C ALA A 243 3.96 7.26 -12.02
N LYS A 244 4.17 7.43 -13.32
CA LYS A 244 3.28 6.92 -14.37
C LYS A 244 4.07 5.98 -15.26
N VAL A 245 3.65 4.73 -15.36
CA VAL A 245 4.20 3.74 -16.28
C VAL A 245 3.14 3.45 -17.32
N LEU A 246 3.43 3.74 -18.59
CA LEU A 246 2.41 3.74 -19.63
C LEU A 246 2.81 2.87 -20.81
N GLY A 247 1.88 2.01 -21.24
CA GLY A 247 2.03 1.10 -22.37
C GLY A 247 2.42 -0.30 -21.94
N ASN A 248 2.40 -1.23 -22.90
CA ASN A 248 2.85 -2.60 -22.70
C ASN A 248 4.39 -2.65 -22.69
N ILE A 249 4.99 -2.25 -21.58
CA ILE A 249 6.44 -2.18 -21.39
C ILE A 249 6.85 -2.99 -20.17
N HIS A 250 8.06 -3.55 -20.21
CA HIS A 250 8.63 -4.31 -19.11
C HIS A 250 9.49 -3.42 -18.20
N ILE A 251 9.21 -3.50 -16.90
CA ILE A 251 10.06 -2.94 -15.84
C ILE A 251 10.78 -4.10 -15.19
N GLY A 252 12.08 -4.19 -15.43
CA GLY A 252 12.90 -5.29 -14.94
C GLY A 252 12.91 -5.39 -13.41
N GLU A 253 13.11 -6.60 -12.94
CA GLU A 253 13.14 -6.91 -11.51
C GLU A 253 14.12 -6.03 -10.73
N ARG A 254 13.80 -5.74 -9.47
CA ARG A 254 14.64 -4.96 -8.57
C ARG A 254 15.04 -3.57 -9.13
N SER A 255 14.24 -3.04 -10.05
CA SER A 255 14.40 -1.68 -10.56
C SER A 255 13.73 -0.67 -9.63
N ARG A 256 14.12 0.59 -9.76
CA ARG A 256 13.57 1.70 -9.01
C ARG A 256 13.07 2.79 -9.96
N ILE A 257 11.80 3.15 -9.80
CA ILE A 257 11.19 4.27 -10.53
C ILE A 257 11.08 5.44 -9.56
N ALA A 258 11.78 6.53 -9.85
CA ALA A 258 11.78 7.72 -9.02
C ALA A 258 10.41 8.41 -8.99
N ALA A 259 10.14 9.12 -7.89
CA ALA A 259 8.89 9.88 -7.73
C ALA A 259 8.65 10.85 -8.90
N GLY A 260 7.39 10.97 -9.33
CA GLY A 260 6.97 11.87 -10.40
C GLY A 260 7.42 11.49 -11.82
N SER A 261 8.06 10.35 -11.99
CA SER A 261 8.58 9.92 -13.31
C SER A 261 7.47 9.47 -14.26
N VAL A 262 7.65 9.72 -15.55
CA VAL A 262 6.79 9.20 -16.62
C VAL A 262 7.59 8.22 -17.47
N VAL A 263 7.35 6.93 -17.26
CA VAL A 263 8.08 5.83 -17.90
C VAL A 263 7.31 5.39 -19.13
N LEU A 264 7.94 5.52 -20.30
CA LEU A 264 7.36 5.23 -21.62
C LEU A 264 8.17 4.18 -22.40
N ARG A 265 9.18 3.59 -21.79
CA ARG A 265 10.07 2.58 -22.39
C ARG A 265 10.44 1.55 -21.34
N GLU A 266 10.84 0.39 -21.82
CA GLU A 266 11.36 -0.69 -21.00
C GLU A 266 12.51 -0.22 -20.07
N VAL A 267 12.55 -0.79 -18.89
CA VAL A 267 13.60 -0.56 -17.90
C VAL A 267 14.32 -1.88 -17.64
N PRO A 268 15.64 -1.94 -17.85
CA PRO A 268 16.41 -3.15 -17.55
C PRO A 268 16.38 -3.46 -16.03
N PRO A 269 16.60 -4.73 -15.63
CA PRO A 269 16.68 -5.10 -14.22
C PRO A 269 17.73 -4.27 -13.44
N CYS A 270 17.47 -4.08 -12.16
CA CYS A 270 18.37 -3.39 -11.22
C CYS A 270 18.79 -1.96 -11.63
N LYS A 271 17.92 -1.26 -12.36
CA LYS A 271 18.19 0.14 -12.78
C LYS A 271 17.26 1.13 -12.07
N THR A 272 17.78 2.35 -11.89
CA THR A 272 16.99 3.51 -11.48
C THR A 272 16.65 4.35 -12.69
N VAL A 273 15.37 4.72 -12.82
CA VAL A 273 14.87 5.65 -13.84
C VAL A 273 14.21 6.86 -13.20
N ALA A 274 14.42 8.03 -13.79
CA ALA A 274 13.84 9.29 -13.33
C ALA A 274 13.51 10.24 -14.48
N GLY A 275 12.57 11.16 -14.25
CA GLY A 275 12.23 12.28 -15.13
C GLY A 275 11.00 12.08 -16.00
N VAL A 276 10.71 13.11 -16.83
CA VAL A 276 9.56 13.18 -17.75
C VAL A 276 10.05 13.60 -19.15
N PRO A 277 10.16 12.69 -20.10
CA PRO A 277 10.07 11.24 -19.96
C PRO A 277 11.26 10.66 -19.19
N ALA A 278 11.03 9.55 -18.49
CA ALA A 278 12.05 8.92 -17.65
C ALA A 278 13.23 8.37 -18.47
N ARG A 279 14.43 8.45 -17.88
CA ARG A 279 15.68 7.89 -18.39
C ARG A 279 16.38 7.10 -17.30
N VAL A 280 17.17 6.11 -17.70
CA VAL A 280 18.08 5.42 -16.79
C VAL A 280 19.10 6.42 -16.27
N ILE A 281 19.20 6.56 -14.96
CA ILE A 281 20.12 7.49 -14.29
C ILE A 281 21.20 6.77 -13.48
N GLY A 282 21.10 5.46 -13.34
CA GLY A 282 22.07 4.64 -12.60
C GLY A 282 21.53 3.26 -12.24
N ASP A 283 22.27 2.57 -11.40
CA ASP A 283 21.83 1.30 -10.81
C ASP A 283 20.81 1.56 -9.68
N ALA A 284 20.10 0.52 -9.26
CA ALA A 284 19.08 0.64 -8.21
C ALA A 284 19.69 1.01 -6.83
N GLY A 285 20.97 0.85 -6.67
CA GLY A 285 21.72 1.26 -5.47
C GLY A 285 21.65 0.29 -4.29
N CYS A 286 20.85 -0.77 -4.42
CA CYS A 286 20.76 -1.88 -3.46
C CYS A 286 20.15 -3.09 -4.15
N ASP A 287 20.33 -4.28 -3.55
CA ASP A 287 19.80 -5.55 -4.10
C ASP A 287 18.28 -5.66 -3.99
N GLU A 288 17.67 -4.98 -3.03
CA GLU A 288 16.24 -5.03 -2.74
C GLU A 288 15.63 -3.62 -2.58
N PRO A 289 15.40 -2.90 -3.70
CA PRO A 289 14.88 -1.54 -3.66
C PRO A 289 13.51 -1.42 -2.98
N SER A 290 12.63 -2.39 -3.20
CA SER A 290 11.29 -2.41 -2.60
C SER A 290 11.30 -2.59 -1.08
N HIS A 291 12.30 -3.27 -0.53
CA HIS A 291 12.48 -3.42 0.92
C HIS A 291 13.18 -2.22 1.54
N SER A 292 14.21 -1.69 0.89
CA SER A 292 14.94 -0.52 1.39
C SER A 292 14.12 0.75 1.40
N MET A 293 13.11 0.85 0.53
CA MET A 293 12.26 2.03 0.36
C MET A 293 13.03 3.35 0.20
N ASN A 294 14.30 3.26 -0.23
CA ASN A 294 15.15 4.42 -0.41
C ASN A 294 14.75 5.20 -1.67
N GLN A 295 14.20 6.41 -1.47
CA GLN A 295 13.75 7.29 -2.54
C GLN A 295 14.81 8.31 -2.97
N LEU A 296 15.95 8.35 -2.29
CA LEU A 296 17.04 9.27 -2.64
C LEU A 296 17.72 8.80 -3.94
N LEU A 297 17.85 9.70 -4.89
CA LEU A 297 18.51 9.47 -6.16
C LEU A 297 19.98 9.90 -6.01
N GLY A 298 20.89 8.93 -5.76
CA GLY A 298 22.32 9.13 -5.78
C GLY A 298 22.91 10.30 -4.95
N ASN A 299 24.17 10.25 -4.57
CA ASN A 299 24.86 11.36 -3.96
C ASN A 299 25.22 12.43 -5.03
N GLY A 300 24.37 13.46 -5.15
CA GLY A 300 24.91 14.80 -5.45
C GLY A 300 25.14 15.23 -6.89
N ASP A 301 24.74 14.49 -7.93
CA ASP A 301 24.96 14.89 -9.33
C ASP A 301 23.72 15.52 -10.01
N TYR A 302 22.90 16.20 -9.23
CA TYR A 302 21.77 16.98 -9.77
C TYR A 302 22.04 18.48 -9.64
N MET A 303 23.03 19.00 -10.37
CA MET A 303 23.06 20.42 -10.73
C MET A 303 23.16 20.58 -12.25
#